data_d7aeb67049d6c5a2ecce6696b77593fa
#
_entry.id   d7aeb67049d6c5a2ecce6696b77593fa
#
_cell.length_a   1.000
_cell.length_b   1.000
_cell.length_c   1.000
_cell.angle_alpha   90.00
_cell.angle_beta   90.00
_cell.angle_gamma   90.00
#
_symmetry.space_group_name_H-M   'P 1'
#
loop_
_entity.id
_entity.type
_entity.pdbx_description
1 polymer ?
#
loop_
_entity_poly.entity_id
_entity_poly.type
_entity_poly.pdbx_seq_one_letter_code
_entity_poly.pdbx_strand_id
1 'polypeptide(L)'
;MSSSRRGFLQAASAGGAVVGIAGFSALSHVLAPLLDGPSDGLAPFPAPQDPAVDEATHVLNRLSFGPRPNDRAAIQSLGPRAWIEQQLAPESIDDAWTDARLRHFEALDAWPLGELLEYNAKELLDQLTRAKLLRAVHSRRQLHEVMVDFWSDHFNIDPSKGDSKWLKPADDKRVIRAHALGRFRDLVKASALSPAMLWYLDGRVNRRASPQEKPNENYARELLELHTLGVRGGYSQADVMEAARCLSGWTVRAREDSRFAVGRVAFQPDLHDDGPKTLLGVTLPAGLGEADLDRLLDLVCQHPATAQHLAHKLCCRFIADDPPLAAVAAVAEAFTASSGDLRQTLRALFATPEFWAARGNKIKRPFHFAVACLRATAARTDAGPALQNYLLRLGHAPFQYPSPDGYPEEAAPWMATLLWRWKFALEFASGYLPGTRCDLPRLERAAGGPAALAAHFLGRQPTPPERQAMTASGQSVALLLASPAFQTF
;
A
#
# COMPACT_ATOMS: atom_id res chain seq x y z
N MET A 1 -15.10 -36.31 10.37
CA MET A 1 -15.92 -35.15 10.79
C MET A 1 -15.04 -34.27 11.66
N SER A 2 -14.37 -33.31 11.06
CA SER A 2 -13.54 -32.34 11.77
C SER A 2 -14.39 -31.04 11.85
N SER A 3 -14.83 -30.70 13.06
CA SER A 3 -15.52 -29.44 13.32
C SER A 3 -14.56 -28.30 13.00
N SER A 4 -15.01 -27.32 12.21
CA SER A 4 -14.22 -26.13 11.90
C SER A 4 -13.92 -25.36 13.21
N ARG A 5 -12.77 -24.68 13.31
CA ARG A 5 -12.43 -23.81 14.45
C ARG A 5 -13.56 -22.82 14.77
N ARG A 6 -14.30 -22.39 13.77
CA ARG A 6 -15.45 -21.50 13.91
C ARG A 6 -16.62 -22.16 14.64
N GLY A 7 -16.89 -23.45 14.37
CA GLY A 7 -17.90 -24.22 15.09
C GLY A 7 -17.55 -24.44 16.57
N PHE A 8 -16.24 -24.61 16.86
CA PHE A 8 -15.77 -24.71 18.23
C PHE A 8 -15.90 -23.40 19.02
N LEU A 9 -15.58 -22.27 18.38
CA LEU A 9 -15.72 -20.94 19.00
C LEU A 9 -17.18 -20.52 19.18
N GLN A 10 -18.07 -20.88 18.26
CA GLN A 10 -19.52 -20.64 18.42
C GLN A 10 -20.14 -21.54 19.50
N ALA A 11 -19.67 -22.77 19.65
CA ALA A 11 -20.11 -23.66 20.74
C ALA A 11 -19.58 -23.21 22.11
N ALA A 12 -18.36 -22.63 22.15
CA ALA A 12 -17.80 -22.05 23.38
C ALA A 12 -18.54 -20.78 23.81
N SER A 13 -19.09 -19.98 22.86
CA SER A 13 -19.86 -18.77 23.18
C SER A 13 -21.26 -19.04 23.70
N ALA A 14 -21.86 -20.20 23.38
CA ALA A 14 -23.21 -20.56 23.84
C ALA A 14 -23.22 -21.21 25.26
N GLY A 15 -22.08 -21.76 25.70
CA GLY A 15 -21.96 -22.41 27.02
C GLY A 15 -21.31 -21.58 28.13
N GLY A 16 -20.78 -20.39 27.80
CA GLY A 16 -19.96 -19.57 28.67
C GLY A 16 -20.64 -18.36 29.35
N ALA A 17 -21.95 -18.23 29.26
CA ALA A 17 -22.65 -17.00 29.62
C ALA A 17 -22.75 -16.69 31.14
N VAL A 18 -22.26 -17.53 32.05
CA VAL A 18 -22.41 -17.31 33.50
C VAL A 18 -21.08 -17.17 34.26
N VAL A 19 -19.91 -17.49 33.67
CA VAL A 19 -18.59 -17.30 34.32
C VAL A 19 -17.79 -16.12 33.73
N GLY A 20 -18.35 -15.44 32.73
CA GLY A 20 -17.61 -14.55 31.83
C GLY A 20 -17.43 -13.08 32.26
N ILE A 21 -18.28 -12.52 33.14
CA ILE A 21 -18.26 -11.05 33.36
C ILE A 21 -17.08 -10.59 34.20
N ALA A 22 -16.67 -11.37 35.19
CA ALA A 22 -15.51 -11.04 36.02
C ALA A 22 -14.17 -11.37 35.31
N GLY A 23 -14.12 -12.39 34.44
CA GLY A 23 -12.95 -12.77 33.65
C GLY A 23 -12.69 -11.80 32.49
N PHE A 24 -13.73 -11.27 31.84
CA PHE A 24 -13.61 -10.31 30.76
C PHE A 24 -13.08 -8.95 31.24
N SER A 25 -13.49 -8.49 32.44
CA SER A 25 -12.95 -7.25 32.98
C SER A 25 -11.48 -7.38 33.38
N ALA A 26 -11.05 -8.51 33.92
CA ALA A 26 -9.65 -8.76 34.24
C ALA A 26 -8.76 -8.91 32.97
N LEU A 27 -9.26 -9.62 31.94
CA LEU A 27 -8.57 -9.71 30.64
C LEU A 27 -8.52 -8.35 29.93
N SER A 28 -9.56 -7.53 30.01
CA SER A 28 -9.57 -6.20 29.42
C SER A 28 -8.54 -5.29 30.10
N HIS A 29 -8.33 -5.39 31.41
CA HIS A 29 -7.29 -4.63 32.12
C HIS A 29 -5.86 -5.10 31.81
N VAL A 30 -5.66 -6.40 31.51
CA VAL A 30 -4.35 -6.95 31.11
C VAL A 30 -4.08 -6.70 29.61
N LEU A 31 -5.13 -6.70 28.77
CA LEU A 31 -5.02 -6.44 27.35
C LEU A 31 -5.12 -4.95 26.98
N ALA A 32 -5.67 -4.10 27.85
CA ALA A 32 -5.78 -2.66 27.60
C ALA A 32 -4.42 -2.00 27.27
N PRO A 33 -3.30 -2.30 27.93
CA PRO A 33 -1.99 -1.77 27.54
C PRO A 33 -1.51 -2.30 26.18
N LEU A 34 -1.92 -3.51 25.77
CA LEU A 34 -1.62 -4.07 24.43
C LEU A 34 -2.53 -3.48 23.36
N LEU A 35 -3.75 -3.08 23.72
CA LEU A 35 -4.71 -2.42 22.85
C LEU A 35 -4.48 -0.91 22.76
N ASP A 36 -3.91 -0.31 23.79
CA ASP A 36 -3.74 1.14 23.92
C ASP A 36 -2.53 1.71 23.18
N GLY A 37 -1.74 0.88 22.56
CA GLY A 37 -0.46 1.29 21.96
C GLY A 37 0.65 1.35 23.00
N PRO A 38 1.91 1.43 22.59
CA PRO A 38 2.93 1.82 23.51
C PRO A 38 2.41 3.06 24.22
N SER A 39 2.46 3.06 25.53
CA SER A 39 2.04 4.16 26.39
C SER A 39 2.97 5.39 26.18
N ASP A 40 3.20 5.72 24.94
CA ASP A 40 3.65 7.01 24.47
C ASP A 40 2.52 7.98 24.82
N GLY A 41 2.29 8.02 26.14
CA GLY A 41 1.52 9.10 26.68
C GLY A 41 2.13 10.30 26.01
N LEU A 42 1.34 11.08 25.26
CA LEU A 42 1.83 12.23 24.54
C LEU A 42 2.86 12.98 25.38
N ALA A 43 4.11 12.50 25.33
CA ALA A 43 5.23 13.15 25.96
C ALA A 43 5.43 14.49 25.25
N PRO A 44 5.90 15.52 25.93
CA PRO A 44 6.26 16.76 25.27
C PRO A 44 7.14 16.50 24.05
N PHE A 45 6.79 17.09 22.93
CA PHE A 45 7.51 16.91 21.66
C PHE A 45 7.85 18.28 21.03
N PRO A 46 9.02 18.41 20.39
CA PRO A 46 9.44 19.66 19.78
C PRO A 46 8.69 19.92 18.47
N ALA A 47 8.07 21.09 18.38
CA ALA A 47 7.50 21.58 17.12
C ALA A 47 8.61 22.20 16.23
N PRO A 48 8.40 22.21 14.88
CA PRO A 48 9.27 22.91 13.95
C PRO A 48 9.41 24.40 14.32
N GLN A 49 10.65 24.92 14.24
CA GLN A 49 10.94 26.34 14.51
C GLN A 49 11.19 27.14 13.23
N ASP A 50 11.47 26.47 12.13
CA ASP A 50 11.81 27.10 10.86
C ASP A 50 10.56 27.59 10.11
N PRO A 51 10.67 28.67 9.31
CA PRO A 51 9.58 29.15 8.46
C PRO A 51 9.34 28.26 7.22
N ALA A 52 10.29 27.38 6.90
CA ALA A 52 10.20 26.41 5.81
C ALA A 52 10.23 24.97 6.36
N VAL A 53 9.75 24.03 5.58
CA VAL A 53 9.82 22.61 5.89
C VAL A 53 11.28 22.16 5.89
N ASP A 54 11.76 21.64 7.01
CA ASP A 54 13.12 21.12 7.15
C ASP A 54 13.30 19.71 6.56
N GLU A 55 14.54 19.24 6.49
CA GLU A 55 14.86 17.91 5.92
C GLU A 55 14.19 16.76 6.68
N ALA A 56 14.14 16.84 8.00
CA ALA A 56 13.51 15.81 8.84
C ALA A 56 12.00 15.69 8.53
N THR A 57 11.32 16.81 8.46
CA THR A 57 9.90 16.88 8.12
C THR A 57 9.65 16.45 6.68
N HIS A 58 10.51 16.86 5.74
CA HIS A 58 10.42 16.44 4.34
C HIS A 58 10.50 14.92 4.20
N VAL A 59 11.52 14.30 4.81
CA VAL A 59 11.69 12.84 4.77
C VAL A 59 10.49 12.12 5.41
N LEU A 60 10.00 12.58 6.56
CA LEU A 60 8.80 12.02 7.17
C LEU A 60 7.56 12.15 6.28
N ASN A 61 7.38 13.26 5.62
CA ASN A 61 6.26 13.46 4.71
C ASN A 61 6.33 12.56 3.48
N ARG A 62 7.53 12.34 2.91
CA ARG A 62 7.71 11.57 1.67
C ARG A 62 7.78 10.07 1.90
N LEU A 63 8.50 9.62 2.92
CA LEU A 63 8.76 8.21 3.18
C LEU A 63 7.80 7.61 4.21
N SER A 64 6.85 8.40 4.71
CA SER A 64 5.78 7.92 5.59
C SER A 64 4.44 8.55 5.20
N PHE A 65 3.38 8.17 5.89
CA PHE A 65 2.08 8.83 5.75
C PHE A 65 1.98 10.11 6.62
N GLY A 66 3.09 10.79 6.85
CA GLY A 66 3.20 12.00 7.65
C GLY A 66 3.68 11.75 9.10
N PRO A 67 4.20 12.79 9.76
CA PRO A 67 4.79 12.69 11.10
C PRO A 67 3.73 12.39 12.17
N ARG A 68 4.10 11.56 13.15
CA ARG A 68 3.45 11.49 14.46
C ARG A 68 4.16 12.44 15.45
N PRO A 69 3.54 12.79 16.57
CA PRO A 69 4.27 13.35 17.69
C PRO A 69 5.52 12.51 18.00
N ASN A 70 6.65 13.15 18.22
CA ASN A 70 7.98 12.57 18.45
C ASN A 70 8.72 11.96 17.23
N ASP A 71 8.08 11.67 16.10
CA ASP A 71 8.79 11.15 14.91
C ASP A 71 9.88 12.13 14.44
N ARG A 72 9.59 13.44 14.49
CA ARG A 72 10.55 14.48 14.09
C ARG A 72 11.76 14.50 15.02
N ALA A 73 11.56 14.40 16.33
CA ALA A 73 12.68 14.32 17.30
C ALA A 73 13.53 13.06 17.06
N ALA A 74 12.89 11.93 16.81
CA ALA A 74 13.58 10.68 16.51
C ALA A 74 14.44 10.77 15.25
N ILE A 75 13.91 11.33 14.16
CA ILE A 75 14.69 11.48 12.91
C ILE A 75 15.79 12.54 13.04
N GLN A 76 15.57 13.61 13.80
CA GLN A 76 16.62 14.60 14.08
C GLN A 76 17.77 14.02 14.90
N SER A 77 17.46 13.15 15.87
CA SER A 77 18.46 12.47 16.68
C SER A 77 19.31 11.48 15.87
N LEU A 78 18.70 10.74 14.96
CA LEU A 78 19.37 9.75 14.10
C LEU A 78 20.08 10.40 12.90
N GLY A 79 19.54 11.49 12.41
CA GLY A 79 19.84 12.12 11.13
C GLY A 79 18.95 11.59 9.99
N PRO A 80 18.48 12.47 9.08
CA PRO A 80 17.54 12.09 8.01
C PRO A 80 18.06 10.97 7.10
N ARG A 81 19.35 11.00 6.74
CA ARG A 81 19.96 9.98 5.88
C ARG A 81 20.06 8.62 6.57
N ALA A 82 20.43 8.58 7.85
CA ALA A 82 20.50 7.34 8.61
C ALA A 82 19.08 6.76 8.86
N TRP A 83 18.09 7.62 9.04
CA TRP A 83 16.70 7.18 9.13
C TRP A 83 16.19 6.57 7.81
N ILE A 84 16.55 7.15 6.66
CA ILE A 84 16.26 6.55 5.33
C ILE A 84 16.85 5.14 5.23
N GLU A 85 18.12 4.95 5.60
CA GLU A 85 18.75 3.62 5.56
C GLU A 85 18.05 2.63 6.50
N GLN A 86 17.65 3.06 7.69
CA GLN A 86 16.87 2.23 8.60
C GLN A 86 15.52 1.81 7.97
N GLN A 87 14.82 2.72 7.30
CA GLN A 87 13.54 2.42 6.65
C GLN A 87 13.70 1.52 5.41
N LEU A 88 14.83 1.57 4.74
CA LEU A 88 15.18 0.64 3.64
C LEU A 88 15.47 -0.78 4.14
N ALA A 89 15.67 -0.97 5.44
CA ALA A 89 15.88 -2.27 6.10
C ALA A 89 14.76 -2.54 7.14
N PRO A 90 13.48 -2.69 6.72
CA PRO A 90 12.33 -2.79 7.63
C PRO A 90 12.40 -3.98 8.58
N GLU A 91 13.14 -5.03 8.23
CA GLU A 91 13.40 -6.20 9.09
C GLU A 91 14.17 -5.85 10.38
N SER A 92 14.91 -4.75 10.37
CA SER A 92 15.63 -4.25 11.55
C SER A 92 14.75 -3.41 12.50
N ILE A 93 13.53 -3.05 12.07
CA ILE A 93 12.64 -2.18 12.83
C ILE A 93 11.65 -3.03 13.63
N ASP A 94 11.65 -2.88 14.94
CA ASP A 94 10.65 -3.51 15.79
C ASP A 94 9.26 -2.92 15.55
N ASP A 95 8.33 -3.75 15.14
CA ASP A 95 6.92 -3.40 14.89
C ASP A 95 5.95 -4.42 15.53
N ALA A 96 6.46 -5.15 16.54
CA ALA A 96 5.73 -6.25 17.20
C ALA A 96 4.37 -5.80 17.76
N TRP A 97 4.26 -4.54 18.19
CA TRP A 97 2.99 -4.00 18.66
C TRP A 97 1.95 -3.92 17.54
N THR A 98 2.32 -3.39 16.35
CA THR A 98 1.43 -3.33 15.20
C THR A 98 1.04 -4.74 14.74
N ASP A 99 2.02 -5.65 14.69
CA ASP A 99 1.78 -7.05 14.30
C ASP A 99 0.82 -7.75 15.31
N ALA A 100 0.98 -7.51 16.61
CA ALA A 100 0.08 -8.06 17.64
C ALA A 100 -1.35 -7.52 17.50
N ARG A 101 -1.50 -6.23 17.19
CA ARG A 101 -2.80 -5.59 16.99
C ARG A 101 -3.57 -6.16 15.79
N LEU A 102 -2.87 -6.70 14.81
CA LEU A 102 -3.47 -7.22 13.58
C LEU A 102 -3.84 -8.71 13.67
N ARG A 103 -3.40 -9.43 14.72
CA ARG A 103 -3.65 -10.88 14.87
C ARG A 103 -5.13 -11.25 14.97
N HIS A 104 -6.00 -10.33 15.35
CA HIS A 104 -7.44 -10.60 15.41
C HIS A 104 -8.11 -10.64 14.03
N PHE A 105 -7.44 -10.20 12.97
CA PHE A 105 -7.88 -10.36 11.59
C PHE A 105 -7.49 -11.75 11.06
N GLU A 106 -8.06 -12.81 11.65
CA GLU A 106 -7.68 -14.20 11.39
C GLU A 106 -7.81 -14.59 9.91
N ALA A 107 -8.77 -14.01 9.20
CA ALA A 107 -8.97 -14.27 7.78
C ALA A 107 -7.76 -13.88 6.91
N LEU A 108 -6.95 -12.89 7.32
CA LEU A 108 -5.77 -12.49 6.56
C LEU A 108 -4.62 -13.49 6.66
N ASP A 109 -4.70 -14.43 7.59
CA ASP A 109 -3.73 -15.51 7.80
C ASP A 109 -4.25 -16.88 7.37
N ALA A 110 -5.47 -16.94 6.81
CA ALA A 110 -6.10 -18.19 6.42
C ALA A 110 -5.24 -19.04 5.47
N TRP A 111 -5.10 -20.31 5.81
CA TRP A 111 -4.38 -21.32 5.02
C TRP A 111 -4.91 -22.71 5.30
N PRO A 112 -5.21 -23.56 4.28
CA PRO A 112 -5.02 -23.29 2.84
C PRO A 112 -5.96 -22.20 2.30
N LEU A 113 -5.67 -21.67 1.09
CA LEU A 113 -6.44 -20.55 0.48
C LEU A 113 -7.95 -20.85 0.37
N GLY A 114 -8.34 -22.11 0.26
CA GLY A 114 -9.73 -22.53 0.25
C GLY A 114 -10.52 -22.14 1.51
N GLU A 115 -9.85 -21.89 2.63
CA GLU A 115 -10.50 -21.35 3.84
C GLU A 115 -11.06 -19.95 3.63
N LEU A 116 -10.43 -19.13 2.79
CA LEU A 116 -10.91 -17.78 2.48
C LEU A 116 -12.30 -17.79 1.84
N LEU A 117 -12.65 -18.84 1.11
CA LEU A 117 -13.97 -18.99 0.48
C LEU A 117 -15.11 -19.20 1.47
N GLU A 118 -14.81 -19.53 2.73
CA GLU A 118 -15.80 -19.68 3.80
C GLU A 118 -16.21 -18.33 4.40
N TYR A 119 -15.41 -17.28 4.15
CA TYR A 119 -15.71 -15.93 4.64
C TYR A 119 -16.64 -15.17 3.71
N ASN A 120 -17.41 -14.25 4.27
CA ASN A 120 -18.12 -13.27 3.47
C ASN A 120 -17.10 -12.32 2.80
N ALA A 121 -17.24 -12.12 1.48
CA ALA A 121 -16.30 -11.30 0.72
C ALA A 121 -16.21 -9.83 1.22
N LYS A 122 -17.32 -9.26 1.71
CA LYS A 122 -17.32 -7.91 2.29
C LYS A 122 -16.57 -7.87 3.63
N GLU A 123 -16.69 -8.93 4.43
CA GLU A 123 -15.93 -9.06 5.68
C GLU A 123 -14.43 -9.17 5.41
N LEU A 124 -14.01 -9.93 4.39
CA LEU A 124 -12.61 -10.03 3.97
C LEU A 124 -12.06 -8.68 3.52
N LEU A 125 -12.81 -7.95 2.71
CA LEU A 125 -12.41 -6.63 2.24
C LEU A 125 -12.36 -5.62 3.40
N ASP A 126 -13.31 -5.68 4.35
CA ASP A 126 -13.29 -4.84 5.56
C ASP A 126 -12.04 -5.14 6.41
N GLN A 127 -11.76 -6.41 6.71
CA GLN A 127 -10.58 -6.80 7.49
C GLN A 127 -9.28 -6.38 6.78
N LEU A 128 -9.17 -6.58 5.47
CA LEU A 128 -8.01 -6.18 4.68
C LEU A 128 -7.82 -4.66 4.69
N THR A 129 -8.89 -3.91 4.50
CA THR A 129 -8.87 -2.43 4.52
C THR A 129 -8.50 -1.90 5.91
N ARG A 130 -9.06 -2.47 6.99
CA ARG A 130 -8.69 -2.13 8.37
C ARG A 130 -7.20 -2.40 8.63
N ALA A 131 -6.71 -3.57 8.22
CA ALA A 131 -5.31 -3.93 8.40
C ALA A 131 -4.38 -2.95 7.66
N LYS A 132 -4.70 -2.58 6.41
CA LYS A 132 -3.94 -1.56 5.65
C LYS A 132 -3.93 -0.22 6.37
N LEU A 133 -5.09 0.27 6.83
CA LEU A 133 -5.21 1.52 7.56
C LEU A 133 -4.44 1.51 8.87
N LEU A 134 -4.61 0.46 9.67
CA LEU A 134 -3.92 0.34 10.97
C LEU A 134 -2.40 0.28 10.80
N ARG A 135 -1.88 -0.41 9.77
CA ARG A 135 -0.45 -0.39 9.45
C ARG A 135 0.00 0.99 9.02
N ALA A 136 -0.71 1.64 8.10
CA ALA A 136 -0.37 2.98 7.63
C ALA A 136 -0.31 4.00 8.79
N VAL A 137 -1.23 3.89 9.77
CA VAL A 137 -1.27 4.77 10.95
C VAL A 137 -0.18 4.41 11.96
N HIS A 138 -0.01 3.12 12.29
CA HIS A 138 0.73 2.71 13.49
C HIS A 138 2.10 2.09 13.23
N SER A 139 2.33 1.45 12.09
CA SER A 139 3.60 0.80 11.80
C SER A 139 4.77 1.76 11.91
N ARG A 140 5.88 1.27 12.45
CA ARG A 140 7.17 1.97 12.47
C ARG A 140 7.95 1.75 11.18
N ARG A 141 7.56 0.76 10.36
CA ARG A 141 8.11 0.42 9.04
C ARG A 141 7.43 1.26 7.95
N GLN A 142 7.48 2.58 8.07
CA GLN A 142 6.64 3.47 7.27
C GLN A 142 6.95 3.43 5.77
N LEU A 143 8.23 3.41 5.37
CA LEU A 143 8.58 3.30 3.95
C LEU A 143 8.07 1.99 3.36
N HIS A 144 8.11 0.89 4.11
CA HIS A 144 7.54 -0.37 3.67
C HIS A 144 6.02 -0.23 3.41
N GLU A 145 5.27 0.42 4.30
CA GLU A 145 3.83 0.64 4.09
C GLU A 145 3.53 1.57 2.92
N VAL A 146 4.36 2.59 2.68
CA VAL A 146 4.28 3.47 1.50
C VAL A 146 4.55 2.69 0.21
N MET A 147 5.53 1.79 0.21
CA MET A 147 5.82 0.94 -0.95
C MET A 147 4.76 -0.13 -1.17
N VAL A 148 4.17 -0.68 -0.12
CA VAL A 148 3.00 -1.56 -0.23
C VAL A 148 1.81 -0.83 -0.85
N ASP A 149 1.55 0.42 -0.47
CA ASP A 149 0.53 1.26 -1.09
C ASP A 149 0.80 1.48 -2.58
N PHE A 150 2.04 1.85 -2.93
CA PHE A 150 2.49 2.04 -4.31
C PHE A 150 2.34 0.77 -5.16
N TRP A 151 2.81 -0.38 -4.68
CA TRP A 151 2.73 -1.63 -5.43
C TRP A 151 1.31 -2.20 -5.49
N SER A 152 0.46 -1.91 -4.50
CA SER A 152 -0.97 -2.27 -4.54
C SER A 152 -1.72 -1.55 -5.66
N ASP A 153 -1.30 -0.34 -6.02
CA ASP A 153 -1.81 0.40 -7.16
C ASP A 153 -1.14 -0.07 -8.48
N HIS A 154 0.17 -0.29 -8.47
CA HIS A 154 0.90 -0.74 -9.68
C HIS A 154 0.46 -2.13 -10.18
N PHE A 155 0.17 -3.06 -9.27
CA PHE A 155 -0.39 -4.38 -9.54
C PHE A 155 -1.85 -4.43 -9.07
N ASN A 156 -2.65 -3.44 -9.47
CA ASN A 156 -4.01 -3.32 -9.00
C ASN A 156 -4.87 -4.53 -9.37
N ILE A 157 -5.64 -4.98 -8.41
CA ILE A 157 -6.65 -6.04 -8.58
C ILE A 157 -7.95 -5.52 -7.99
N ASP A 158 -8.96 -5.34 -8.82
CA ASP A 158 -10.32 -5.07 -8.35
C ASP A 158 -10.94 -6.36 -7.79
N PRO A 159 -11.21 -6.41 -6.47
CA PRO A 159 -11.81 -7.58 -5.84
C PRO A 159 -13.27 -7.80 -6.26
N SER A 160 -13.89 -6.93 -7.02
CA SER A 160 -15.26 -7.15 -7.53
C SER A 160 -15.32 -8.23 -8.63
N LYS A 161 -14.19 -8.51 -9.32
CA LYS A 161 -14.15 -9.47 -10.44
C LYS A 161 -13.92 -10.91 -9.95
N GLY A 162 -14.91 -11.76 -10.14
CA GLY A 162 -14.83 -13.21 -9.92
C GLY A 162 -14.40 -13.60 -8.49
N ASP A 163 -13.49 -14.56 -8.37
CA ASP A 163 -12.96 -15.03 -7.09
C ASP A 163 -11.80 -14.18 -6.55
N SER A 164 -11.39 -13.12 -7.25
CA SER A 164 -10.39 -12.16 -6.76
C SER A 164 -10.72 -11.63 -5.37
N LYS A 165 -12.00 -11.45 -5.05
CA LYS A 165 -12.50 -10.96 -3.75
C LYS A 165 -12.11 -11.84 -2.55
N TRP A 166 -11.93 -13.14 -2.75
CA TRP A 166 -11.47 -14.05 -1.69
C TRP A 166 -9.95 -14.22 -1.71
N LEU A 167 -9.31 -14.02 -2.85
CA LEU A 167 -7.88 -14.24 -3.05
C LEU A 167 -7.03 -12.99 -2.80
N LYS A 168 -7.63 -11.79 -2.82
CA LYS A 168 -6.92 -10.52 -2.61
C LYS A 168 -6.15 -10.42 -1.28
N PRO A 169 -6.64 -10.94 -0.13
CA PRO A 169 -5.85 -10.94 1.10
C PRO A 169 -4.54 -11.71 0.98
N ALA A 170 -4.55 -12.84 0.27
CA ALA A 170 -3.33 -13.62 0.03
C ALA A 170 -2.37 -12.91 -0.93
N ASP A 171 -2.88 -12.20 -1.93
CA ASP A 171 -2.10 -11.35 -2.83
C ASP A 171 -1.42 -10.22 -2.06
N ASP A 172 -2.15 -9.45 -1.25
CA ASP A 172 -1.56 -8.39 -0.42
C ASP A 172 -0.42 -8.93 0.45
N LYS A 173 -0.64 -10.04 1.15
CA LYS A 173 0.33 -10.59 2.09
C LYS A 173 1.54 -11.22 1.42
N ARG A 174 1.33 -12.07 0.41
CA ARG A 174 2.36 -12.97 -0.14
C ARG A 174 3.04 -12.43 -1.39
N VAL A 175 2.39 -11.50 -2.10
CA VAL A 175 2.94 -10.85 -3.28
C VAL A 175 3.42 -9.46 -2.92
N ILE A 176 2.48 -8.55 -2.62
CA ILE A 176 2.80 -7.13 -2.50
C ILE A 176 3.70 -6.88 -1.27
N ARG A 177 3.26 -7.28 -0.08
CA ARG A 177 3.99 -7.00 1.16
C ARG A 177 5.32 -7.75 1.25
N ALA A 178 5.33 -9.00 0.80
CA ALA A 178 6.51 -9.84 0.85
C ALA A 178 7.65 -9.31 -0.05
N HIS A 179 7.32 -8.64 -1.15
CA HIS A 179 8.29 -8.21 -2.16
C HIS A 179 8.43 -6.69 -2.28
N ALA A 180 7.73 -5.88 -1.46
CA ALA A 180 7.66 -4.43 -1.60
C ALA A 180 9.01 -3.70 -1.64
N LEU A 181 10.05 -4.24 -1.01
CA LEU A 181 11.43 -3.76 -0.99
C LEU A 181 12.44 -4.84 -1.42
N GLY A 182 11.99 -5.83 -2.21
CA GLY A 182 12.82 -6.92 -2.72
C GLY A 182 13.41 -6.62 -4.10
N ARG A 183 13.49 -7.66 -4.94
CA ARG A 183 13.82 -7.52 -6.37
C ARG A 183 12.55 -7.37 -7.19
N PHE A 184 12.54 -6.45 -8.12
CA PHE A 184 11.37 -6.19 -8.97
C PHE A 184 10.96 -7.44 -9.76
N ARG A 185 11.91 -8.18 -10.31
CA ARG A 185 11.64 -9.41 -11.05
C ARG A 185 10.89 -10.46 -10.20
N ASP A 186 11.25 -10.57 -8.91
CA ASP A 186 10.59 -11.52 -7.99
C ASP A 186 9.17 -11.06 -7.66
N LEU A 187 8.96 -9.75 -7.51
CA LEU A 187 7.64 -9.15 -7.33
C LEU A 187 6.74 -9.39 -8.55
N VAL A 188 7.26 -9.17 -9.77
CA VAL A 188 6.51 -9.44 -11.01
C VAL A 188 6.19 -10.92 -11.12
N LYS A 189 7.13 -11.84 -10.82
CA LYS A 189 6.86 -13.29 -10.83
C LYS A 189 5.79 -13.68 -9.82
N ALA A 190 5.89 -13.17 -8.60
CA ALA A 190 4.91 -13.42 -7.57
C ALA A 190 3.51 -12.91 -7.96
N SER A 191 3.44 -11.74 -8.62
CA SER A 191 2.20 -11.19 -9.16
C SER A 191 1.65 -12.04 -10.32
N ALA A 192 2.52 -12.45 -11.25
CA ALA A 192 2.12 -13.28 -12.39
C ALA A 192 1.53 -14.63 -11.96
N LEU A 193 2.03 -15.19 -10.87
CA LEU A 193 1.55 -16.42 -10.27
C LEU A 193 0.60 -16.19 -9.08
N SER A 194 0.14 -14.96 -8.87
CA SER A 194 -0.91 -14.68 -7.90
C SER A 194 -2.24 -15.25 -8.39
N PRO A 195 -2.92 -16.09 -7.61
CA PRO A 195 -4.23 -16.58 -8.02
C PRO A 195 -5.24 -15.45 -8.17
N ALA A 196 -5.13 -14.38 -7.40
CA ALA A 196 -5.99 -13.21 -7.53
C ALA A 196 -5.75 -12.47 -8.86
N MET A 197 -4.50 -12.29 -9.28
CA MET A 197 -4.15 -11.66 -10.56
C MET A 197 -4.57 -12.53 -11.75
N LEU A 198 -4.34 -13.85 -11.69
CA LEU A 198 -4.78 -14.78 -12.72
C LEU A 198 -6.31 -14.80 -12.89
N TRP A 199 -7.07 -14.57 -11.82
CA TRP A 199 -8.52 -14.36 -11.89
C TRP A 199 -8.86 -12.99 -12.48
N TYR A 200 -8.20 -11.95 -12.02
CA TYR A 200 -8.53 -10.57 -12.39
C TYR A 200 -8.29 -10.29 -13.88
N LEU A 201 -7.16 -10.74 -14.42
CA LEU A 201 -6.77 -10.49 -15.82
C LEU A 201 -6.94 -11.71 -16.74
N ASP A 202 -7.79 -12.67 -16.34
CA ASP A 202 -8.15 -13.86 -17.12
C ASP A 202 -6.98 -14.79 -17.48
N GLY A 203 -5.83 -14.64 -16.81
CA GLY A 203 -4.65 -15.48 -17.04
C GLY A 203 -4.95 -16.98 -16.83
N ARG A 204 -5.83 -17.30 -15.88
CA ARG A 204 -6.24 -18.68 -15.56
C ARG A 204 -6.92 -19.44 -16.70
N VAL A 205 -7.46 -18.73 -17.69
CA VAL A 205 -8.11 -19.31 -18.87
C VAL A 205 -7.28 -19.13 -20.13
N ASN A 206 -6.07 -18.58 -20.02
CA ASN A 206 -5.15 -18.44 -21.11
C ASN A 206 -4.55 -19.81 -21.47
N ARG A 207 -4.91 -20.33 -22.62
CA ARG A 207 -4.49 -21.65 -23.10
C ARG A 207 -4.28 -21.64 -24.61
N ARG A 208 -3.48 -22.58 -25.10
CA ARG A 208 -3.31 -22.88 -26.50
C ARG A 208 -2.98 -24.37 -26.67
N ALA A 209 -3.99 -25.18 -26.54
CA ALA A 209 -3.88 -26.63 -26.71
C ALA A 209 -3.71 -27.08 -28.17
N SER A 210 -3.95 -26.16 -29.15
CA SER A 210 -3.76 -26.42 -30.59
C SER A 210 -3.29 -25.15 -31.30
N PRO A 211 -2.63 -25.27 -32.48
CA PRO A 211 -2.21 -24.11 -33.29
C PRO A 211 -3.34 -23.18 -33.71
N GLN A 212 -4.58 -23.70 -33.78
CA GLN A 212 -5.77 -22.95 -34.17
C GLN A 212 -6.37 -22.15 -33.00
N GLU A 213 -6.08 -22.52 -31.79
CA GLU A 213 -6.55 -21.84 -30.57
C GLU A 213 -5.77 -20.53 -30.35
N LYS A 214 -6.49 -19.41 -30.26
CA LYS A 214 -5.88 -18.11 -29.97
C LYS A 214 -5.70 -17.97 -28.45
N PRO A 215 -4.48 -17.69 -27.96
CA PRO A 215 -4.26 -17.46 -26.54
C PRO A 215 -4.99 -16.19 -26.06
N ASN A 216 -5.35 -16.13 -24.77
CA ASN A 216 -5.92 -14.95 -24.15
C ASN A 216 -4.81 -13.94 -23.87
N GLU A 217 -4.88 -12.79 -24.52
CA GLU A 217 -3.83 -11.76 -24.43
C GLU A 217 -4.00 -10.77 -23.27
N ASN A 218 -5.12 -10.83 -22.52
CA ASN A 218 -5.47 -9.81 -21.55
C ASN A 218 -4.35 -9.59 -20.52
N TYR A 219 -3.95 -10.65 -19.81
CA TYR A 219 -2.86 -10.51 -18.83
C TYR A 219 -1.51 -10.16 -19.48
N ALA A 220 -1.20 -10.72 -20.65
CA ALA A 220 0.04 -10.41 -21.35
C ALA A 220 0.15 -8.93 -21.72
N ARG A 221 -0.96 -8.33 -22.14
CA ARG A 221 -1.04 -6.90 -22.44
C ARG A 221 -0.73 -6.06 -21.21
N GLU A 222 -1.42 -6.32 -20.10
CA GLU A 222 -1.21 -5.56 -18.87
C GLU A 222 0.18 -5.78 -18.29
N LEU A 223 0.75 -6.97 -18.42
CA LEU A 223 2.12 -7.25 -18.02
C LEU A 223 3.13 -6.36 -18.75
N LEU A 224 2.97 -6.19 -20.08
CA LEU A 224 3.85 -5.35 -20.87
C LEU A 224 3.54 -3.86 -20.66
N GLU A 225 2.27 -3.49 -20.70
CA GLU A 225 1.82 -2.10 -20.73
C GLU A 225 1.88 -1.40 -19.37
N LEU A 226 1.40 -2.06 -18.31
CA LEU A 226 1.27 -1.45 -16.99
C LEU A 226 2.34 -1.91 -16.01
N HIS A 227 2.66 -3.20 -16.03
CA HIS A 227 3.50 -3.79 -14.99
C HIS A 227 5.00 -3.71 -15.31
N THR A 228 5.39 -3.59 -16.60
CA THR A 228 6.82 -3.58 -16.97
C THR A 228 7.19 -2.45 -17.93
N LEU A 229 7.09 -2.66 -19.24
CA LEU A 229 7.63 -1.77 -20.28
C LEU A 229 7.00 -0.37 -20.31
N GLY A 230 5.73 -0.26 -19.88
CA GLY A 230 4.94 0.96 -20.02
C GLY A 230 4.30 1.09 -21.41
N VAL A 231 3.25 1.91 -21.53
CA VAL A 231 2.49 2.15 -22.80
C VAL A 231 3.40 2.49 -23.98
N ARG A 232 4.54 3.17 -23.71
CA ARG A 232 5.51 3.60 -24.73
C ARG A 232 6.75 2.71 -24.78
N GLY A 233 6.65 1.46 -24.29
CA GLY A 233 7.77 0.55 -24.12
C GLY A 233 8.36 -0.04 -25.41
N GLY A 234 7.82 0.30 -26.58
CA GLY A 234 8.36 -0.12 -27.89
C GLY A 234 7.96 -1.53 -28.31
N TYR A 235 7.04 -2.20 -27.62
CA TYR A 235 6.50 -3.50 -28.00
C TYR A 235 5.37 -3.36 -29.04
N SER A 236 5.17 -4.40 -29.83
CA SER A 236 4.13 -4.51 -30.83
C SER A 236 2.96 -5.40 -30.37
N GLN A 237 1.85 -5.40 -31.11
CA GLN A 237 0.76 -6.36 -30.90
C GLN A 237 1.24 -7.83 -31.07
N ALA A 238 2.24 -8.06 -31.92
CA ALA A 238 2.85 -9.39 -32.07
C ALA A 238 3.55 -9.81 -30.78
N ASP A 239 4.31 -8.90 -30.14
CA ASP A 239 4.96 -9.17 -28.85
C ASP A 239 3.95 -9.49 -27.74
N VAL A 240 2.80 -8.82 -27.71
CA VAL A 240 1.70 -9.15 -26.77
C VAL A 240 1.20 -10.58 -26.99
N MET A 241 1.03 -10.99 -28.26
CA MET A 241 0.60 -12.36 -28.57
C MET A 241 1.65 -13.40 -28.20
N GLU A 242 2.93 -13.12 -28.45
CA GLU A 242 4.02 -14.01 -28.06
C GLU A 242 4.16 -14.11 -26.52
N ALA A 243 4.01 -12.99 -25.80
CA ALA A 243 3.92 -13.00 -24.35
C ALA A 243 2.71 -13.83 -23.85
N ALA A 244 1.56 -13.71 -24.50
CA ALA A 244 0.39 -14.53 -24.15
C ALA A 244 0.64 -16.04 -24.35
N ARG A 245 1.40 -16.41 -25.39
CA ARG A 245 1.84 -17.80 -25.62
C ARG A 245 2.76 -18.28 -24.51
N CYS A 246 3.73 -17.45 -24.06
CA CYS A 246 4.59 -17.77 -22.91
C CYS A 246 3.78 -17.99 -21.60
N LEU A 247 2.70 -17.25 -21.42
CA LEU A 247 1.85 -17.28 -20.23
C LEU A 247 0.72 -18.32 -20.31
N SER A 248 0.60 -19.07 -21.41
CA SER A 248 -0.43 -20.09 -21.56
C SER A 248 -0.20 -21.29 -20.64
N GLY A 249 -1.28 -22.01 -20.28
CA GLY A 249 -1.22 -23.21 -19.45
C GLY A 249 -1.21 -22.97 -17.93
N TRP A 250 -1.02 -21.74 -17.47
CA TRP A 250 -1.16 -21.42 -16.05
C TRP A 250 -2.64 -21.30 -15.66
N THR A 251 -3.04 -21.98 -14.60
CA THR A 251 -4.42 -21.97 -14.11
C THR A 251 -4.51 -21.89 -12.60
N VAL A 252 -5.71 -21.62 -12.10
CA VAL A 252 -6.04 -21.61 -10.67
C VAL A 252 -7.04 -22.71 -10.40
N ARG A 253 -6.78 -23.57 -9.42
CA ARG A 253 -7.68 -24.63 -9.01
C ARG A 253 -9.00 -24.04 -8.51
N ALA A 254 -10.09 -24.52 -9.08
CA ALA A 254 -11.44 -24.00 -8.88
C ALA A 254 -12.10 -24.53 -7.59
N ARG A 255 -13.32 -24.06 -7.32
CA ARG A 255 -14.10 -24.43 -6.11
C ARG A 255 -14.55 -25.89 -6.08
N GLU A 256 -14.63 -26.52 -7.25
CA GLU A 256 -14.98 -27.93 -7.41
C GLU A 256 -13.84 -28.86 -6.98
N ASP A 257 -12.62 -28.32 -6.88
CA ASP A 257 -11.46 -29.02 -6.35
C ASP A 257 -11.55 -29.18 -4.82
N SER A 258 -10.69 -30.01 -4.27
CA SER A 258 -10.65 -30.17 -2.81
C SER A 258 -10.29 -28.84 -2.13
N ARG A 259 -10.80 -28.61 -0.90
CA ARG A 259 -10.50 -27.42 -0.08
C ARG A 259 -9.00 -27.08 -0.01
N PHE A 260 -8.15 -28.10 0.00
CA PHE A 260 -6.69 -27.90 0.07
C PHE A 260 -6.07 -27.50 -1.28
N ALA A 261 -6.76 -27.75 -2.38
CA ALA A 261 -6.30 -27.43 -3.73
C ALA A 261 -6.80 -26.08 -4.23
N VAL A 262 -7.99 -25.66 -3.80
CA VAL A 262 -8.62 -24.40 -4.23
C VAL A 262 -7.67 -23.20 -4.07
N GLY A 263 -7.61 -22.37 -5.10
CA GLY A 263 -6.76 -21.18 -5.14
C GLY A 263 -5.27 -21.47 -5.38
N ARG A 264 -4.86 -22.75 -5.48
CA ARG A 264 -3.49 -23.07 -5.89
C ARG A 264 -3.32 -22.84 -7.38
N VAL A 265 -2.22 -22.20 -7.72
CA VAL A 265 -1.78 -22.06 -9.10
C VAL A 265 -1.14 -23.35 -9.56
N ALA A 266 -1.44 -23.78 -10.78
CA ALA A 266 -0.89 -24.97 -11.40
C ALA A 266 -0.56 -24.70 -12.87
N PHE A 267 0.53 -25.26 -13.35
CA PHE A 267 0.86 -25.32 -14.76
C PHE A 267 0.29 -26.59 -15.40
N GLN A 268 -0.33 -26.47 -16.55
CA GLN A 268 -0.91 -27.57 -17.32
C GLN A 268 -0.20 -27.63 -18.70
N PRO A 269 0.75 -28.56 -18.87
CA PRO A 269 1.55 -28.65 -20.10
C PRO A 269 0.68 -28.84 -21.36
N ASP A 270 -0.38 -29.61 -21.25
CA ASP A 270 -1.29 -29.90 -22.40
C ASP A 270 -2.07 -28.66 -22.88
N LEU A 271 -2.11 -27.58 -22.09
CA LEU A 271 -2.75 -26.31 -22.42
C LEU A 271 -1.73 -25.20 -22.75
N HIS A 272 -0.46 -25.52 -22.70
CA HIS A 272 0.63 -24.59 -22.99
C HIS A 272 1.02 -24.64 -24.47
N ASP A 273 1.38 -23.49 -25.03
CA ASP A 273 2.03 -23.40 -26.33
C ASP A 273 3.55 -23.64 -26.21
N ASP A 274 3.97 -24.83 -26.50
CA ASP A 274 5.39 -25.24 -26.40
C ASP A 274 6.21 -24.97 -27.68
N GLY A 275 5.64 -24.27 -28.67
CA GLY A 275 6.34 -23.86 -29.89
C GLY A 275 7.36 -22.72 -29.67
N PRO A 276 8.24 -22.45 -30.63
CA PRO A 276 9.17 -21.32 -30.51
C PRO A 276 8.42 -20.00 -30.52
N LYS A 277 8.96 -19.00 -29.80
CA LYS A 277 8.33 -17.68 -29.63
C LYS A 277 9.36 -16.58 -29.91
N THR A 278 8.93 -15.48 -30.52
CA THR A 278 9.81 -14.32 -30.73
C THR A 278 9.20 -13.10 -30.10
N LEU A 279 9.85 -12.57 -29.06
CA LEU A 279 9.39 -11.45 -28.26
C LEU A 279 10.49 -10.40 -28.16
N LEU A 280 10.16 -9.13 -28.44
CA LEU A 280 11.11 -8.01 -28.36
C LEU A 280 12.43 -8.29 -29.13
N GLY A 281 12.33 -8.96 -30.27
CA GLY A 281 13.47 -9.33 -31.10
C GLY A 281 14.29 -10.53 -30.60
N VAL A 282 13.91 -11.17 -29.47
CA VAL A 282 14.58 -12.35 -28.92
C VAL A 282 13.75 -13.60 -29.20
N THR A 283 14.37 -14.64 -29.77
CA THR A 283 13.70 -15.92 -30.02
C THR A 283 13.94 -16.87 -28.84
N LEU A 284 12.84 -17.33 -28.24
CA LEU A 284 12.82 -18.41 -27.25
C LEU A 284 12.65 -19.74 -27.99
N PRO A 285 13.46 -20.78 -27.68
CA PRO A 285 13.35 -22.08 -28.33
C PRO A 285 12.05 -22.78 -27.92
N ALA A 286 11.59 -23.73 -28.73
CA ALA A 286 10.54 -24.64 -28.36
C ALA A 286 10.96 -25.56 -27.19
N GLY A 287 9.98 -26.12 -26.48
CA GLY A 287 10.23 -27.12 -25.44
C GLY A 287 10.61 -26.55 -24.08
N LEU A 288 10.37 -25.26 -23.82
CA LEU A 288 10.67 -24.65 -22.52
C LEU A 288 9.58 -24.93 -21.46
N GLY A 289 8.33 -25.16 -21.90
CA GLY A 289 7.22 -25.44 -21.00
C GLY A 289 7.05 -24.36 -19.92
N GLU A 290 7.05 -24.74 -18.66
CA GLU A 290 6.93 -23.84 -17.51
C GLU A 290 8.00 -22.73 -17.48
N ALA A 291 9.19 -23.00 -18.01
CA ALA A 291 10.30 -22.04 -18.02
C ALA A 291 10.09 -20.86 -18.98
N ASP A 292 9.10 -20.91 -19.89
CA ASP A 292 8.73 -19.77 -20.73
C ASP A 292 8.37 -18.53 -19.92
N LEU A 293 7.67 -18.70 -18.80
CA LEU A 293 7.36 -17.61 -17.87
C LEU A 293 8.65 -16.92 -17.37
N ASP A 294 9.63 -17.71 -16.91
CA ASP A 294 10.86 -17.14 -16.39
C ASP A 294 11.66 -16.40 -17.47
N ARG A 295 11.71 -16.95 -18.70
CA ARG A 295 12.36 -16.30 -19.84
C ARG A 295 11.67 -15.01 -20.25
N LEU A 296 10.34 -15.00 -20.30
CA LEU A 296 9.56 -13.80 -20.54
C LEU A 296 9.88 -12.72 -19.49
N LEU A 297 9.83 -13.08 -18.21
CA LEU A 297 10.08 -12.13 -17.12
C LEU A 297 11.51 -11.61 -17.12
N ASP A 298 12.50 -12.45 -17.45
CA ASP A 298 13.89 -12.00 -17.58
C ASP A 298 14.04 -10.94 -18.68
N LEU A 299 13.40 -11.16 -19.84
CA LEU A 299 13.43 -10.20 -20.95
C LEU A 299 12.76 -8.86 -20.57
N VAL A 300 11.53 -8.90 -20.05
CA VAL A 300 10.78 -7.66 -19.80
C VAL A 300 11.30 -6.90 -18.59
N CYS A 301 11.75 -7.57 -17.52
CA CYS A 301 12.25 -6.89 -16.32
C CYS A 301 13.64 -6.27 -16.53
N GLN A 302 14.46 -6.80 -17.45
CA GLN A 302 15.76 -6.24 -17.79
C GLN A 302 15.70 -5.22 -18.93
N HIS A 303 14.55 -5.06 -19.56
CA HIS A 303 14.40 -4.14 -20.68
C HIS A 303 14.58 -2.68 -20.23
N PRO A 304 15.32 -1.83 -20.98
CA PRO A 304 15.54 -0.44 -20.62
C PRO A 304 14.24 0.38 -20.42
N ALA A 305 13.20 0.08 -21.20
CA ALA A 305 11.91 0.75 -21.05
C ALA A 305 11.28 0.47 -19.66
N THR A 306 11.46 -0.71 -19.11
CA THR A 306 10.99 -1.05 -17.74
C THR A 306 11.70 -0.22 -16.69
N ALA A 307 13.03 -0.07 -16.81
CA ALA A 307 13.78 0.79 -15.90
C ALA A 307 13.28 2.25 -15.96
N GLN A 308 13.07 2.79 -17.17
CA GLN A 308 12.54 4.14 -17.36
C GLN A 308 11.11 4.31 -16.82
N HIS A 309 10.23 3.34 -17.12
CA HIS A 309 8.84 3.36 -16.66
C HIS A 309 8.75 3.35 -15.12
N LEU A 310 9.46 2.44 -14.47
CA LEU A 310 9.46 2.34 -13.01
C LEU A 310 10.14 3.53 -12.35
N ALA A 311 11.28 3.99 -12.89
CA ALA A 311 11.94 5.19 -12.39
C ALA A 311 11.02 6.41 -12.46
N HIS A 312 10.30 6.60 -13.57
CA HIS A 312 9.32 7.67 -13.69
C HIS A 312 8.21 7.56 -12.64
N LYS A 313 7.58 6.38 -12.48
CA LYS A 313 6.53 6.17 -11.46
C LYS A 313 7.03 6.41 -10.03
N LEU A 314 8.23 5.93 -9.70
CA LEU A 314 8.84 6.17 -8.38
C LEU A 314 9.15 7.66 -8.16
N CYS A 315 9.68 8.35 -9.17
CA CYS A 315 9.91 9.80 -9.10
C CYS A 315 8.59 10.58 -9.00
N CYS A 316 7.52 10.14 -9.68
CA CYS A 316 6.17 10.71 -9.48
C CYS A 316 5.72 10.54 -8.03
N ARG A 317 5.93 9.37 -7.42
CA ARG A 317 5.55 9.14 -6.02
C ARG A 317 6.32 10.01 -5.04
N PHE A 318 7.65 10.12 -5.18
CA PHE A 318 8.52 10.66 -4.16
C PHE A 318 9.04 12.09 -4.44
N ILE A 319 9.00 12.57 -5.67
CA ILE A 319 9.54 13.90 -6.04
C ILE A 319 8.44 14.86 -6.45
N ALA A 320 7.83 14.67 -7.62
CA ALA A 320 6.83 15.60 -8.18
C ALA A 320 5.93 14.88 -9.19
N ASP A 321 4.75 15.44 -9.49
CA ASP A 321 3.83 14.90 -10.50
C ASP A 321 4.44 14.90 -11.91
N ASP A 322 5.30 15.87 -12.20
CA ASP A 322 6.17 15.93 -13.39
C ASP A 322 7.64 15.94 -12.92
N PRO A 323 8.23 14.75 -12.74
CA PRO A 323 9.56 14.66 -12.16
C PRO A 323 10.65 15.08 -13.14
N PRO A 324 11.71 15.79 -12.68
CA PRO A 324 12.84 16.16 -13.51
C PRO A 324 13.49 14.95 -14.18
N LEU A 325 13.77 15.06 -15.49
CA LEU A 325 14.33 13.98 -16.30
C LEU A 325 15.68 13.47 -15.74
N ALA A 326 16.48 14.36 -15.13
CA ALA A 326 17.74 13.98 -14.51
C ALA A 326 17.55 13.00 -13.35
N ALA A 327 16.55 13.21 -12.49
CA ALA A 327 16.22 12.29 -11.42
C ALA A 327 15.71 10.95 -11.96
N VAL A 328 14.83 10.97 -12.96
CA VAL A 328 14.32 9.75 -13.61
C VAL A 328 15.47 8.94 -14.22
N ALA A 329 16.41 9.60 -14.92
CA ALA A 329 17.57 8.95 -15.54
C ALA A 329 18.47 8.29 -14.48
N ALA A 330 18.79 9.00 -13.39
CA ALA A 330 19.63 8.47 -12.30
C ALA A 330 18.98 7.25 -11.61
N VAL A 331 17.66 7.29 -11.40
CA VAL A 331 16.92 6.18 -10.80
C VAL A 331 16.83 4.98 -11.75
N ALA A 332 16.62 5.21 -13.06
CA ALA A 332 16.61 4.16 -14.06
C ALA A 332 17.98 3.47 -14.21
N GLU A 333 19.06 4.25 -14.15
CA GLU A 333 20.44 3.70 -14.15
C GLU A 333 20.68 2.82 -12.92
N ALA A 334 20.31 3.28 -11.73
CA ALA A 334 20.44 2.51 -10.50
C ALA A 334 19.59 1.23 -10.52
N PHE A 335 18.39 1.28 -11.06
CA PHE A 335 17.55 0.10 -11.27
C PHE A 335 18.23 -0.93 -12.17
N THR A 336 18.76 -0.47 -13.30
CA THR A 336 19.46 -1.35 -14.26
C THR A 336 20.73 -1.93 -13.66
N ALA A 337 21.57 -1.10 -13.05
CA ALA A 337 22.85 -1.53 -12.45
C ALA A 337 22.66 -2.52 -11.30
N SER A 338 21.57 -2.40 -10.54
CA SER A 338 21.25 -3.31 -9.43
C SER A 338 20.42 -4.54 -9.84
N SER A 339 20.15 -4.71 -11.14
CA SER A 339 19.25 -5.76 -11.65
C SER A 339 17.87 -5.74 -10.97
N GLY A 340 17.31 -4.53 -10.81
CA GLY A 340 15.99 -4.33 -10.25
C GLY A 340 15.90 -4.49 -8.72
N ASP A 341 16.98 -4.30 -7.97
CA ASP A 341 16.94 -4.22 -6.52
C ASP A 341 16.24 -2.91 -6.09
N LEU A 342 15.06 -3.05 -5.48
CA LEU A 342 14.22 -1.89 -5.14
C LEU A 342 14.81 -1.03 -4.02
N ARG A 343 15.55 -1.62 -3.09
CA ARG A 343 16.24 -0.86 -2.02
C ARG A 343 17.34 0.02 -2.59
N GLN A 344 18.15 -0.52 -3.51
CA GLN A 344 19.21 0.24 -4.18
C GLN A 344 18.62 1.32 -5.08
N THR A 345 17.55 1.02 -5.81
CA THR A 345 16.82 1.98 -6.65
C THR A 345 16.26 3.14 -5.82
N LEU A 346 15.61 2.86 -4.70
CA LEU A 346 15.09 3.89 -3.79
C LEU A 346 16.21 4.67 -3.11
N ARG A 347 17.30 4.02 -2.72
CA ARG A 347 18.48 4.71 -2.15
C ARG A 347 19.04 5.74 -3.14
N ALA A 348 19.14 5.38 -4.42
CA ALA A 348 19.56 6.32 -5.45
C ALA A 348 18.57 7.48 -5.62
N LEU A 349 17.26 7.20 -5.62
CA LEU A 349 16.23 8.22 -5.67
C LEU A 349 16.37 9.23 -4.52
N PHE A 350 16.47 8.74 -3.27
CA PHE A 350 16.57 9.59 -2.08
C PHE A 350 17.94 10.29 -1.96
N ALA A 351 18.91 9.92 -2.78
CA ALA A 351 20.19 10.62 -2.88
C ALA A 351 20.18 11.78 -3.89
N THR A 352 19.16 11.85 -4.78
CA THR A 352 19.07 12.90 -5.80
C THR A 352 18.87 14.31 -5.21
N PRO A 353 19.48 15.37 -5.77
CA PRO A 353 19.21 16.74 -5.36
C PRO A 353 17.74 17.13 -5.50
N GLU A 354 17.07 16.61 -6.52
CA GLU A 354 15.67 16.86 -6.85
C GLU A 354 14.73 16.37 -5.76
N PHE A 355 15.03 15.23 -5.13
CA PHE A 355 14.28 14.76 -3.97
C PHE A 355 14.34 15.76 -2.83
N TRP A 356 15.53 16.26 -2.48
CA TRP A 356 15.71 17.21 -1.38
C TRP A 356 15.16 18.62 -1.69
N ALA A 357 15.06 18.99 -2.97
CA ALA A 357 14.46 20.24 -3.40
C ALA A 357 12.91 20.23 -3.44
N ALA A 358 12.28 19.03 -3.47
CA ALA A 358 10.85 18.86 -3.74
C ALA A 358 9.94 19.09 -2.51
N ARG A 359 10.35 19.92 -1.54
CA ARG A 359 9.61 20.15 -0.29
C ARG A 359 8.31 20.89 -0.54
N GLY A 360 7.18 20.32 -0.05
CA GLY A 360 5.87 20.95 -0.14
C GLY A 360 5.24 20.99 -1.54
N ASN A 361 5.81 20.31 -2.52
CA ASN A 361 5.40 20.41 -3.94
C ASN A 361 4.37 19.38 -4.38
N LYS A 362 4.00 18.45 -3.52
CA LYS A 362 3.08 17.37 -3.87
C LYS A 362 1.82 17.41 -3.02
N ILE A 363 0.67 17.13 -3.64
CA ILE A 363 -0.60 17.02 -2.92
C ILE A 363 -0.75 15.59 -2.37
N LYS A 364 -1.11 15.48 -1.09
CA LYS A 364 -1.44 14.19 -0.48
C LYS A 364 -2.65 13.59 -1.18
N ARG A 365 -2.54 12.38 -1.71
CA ARG A 365 -3.70 11.60 -2.15
C ARG A 365 -4.68 11.43 -0.99
N PRO A 366 -5.98 11.20 -1.22
CA PRO A 366 -6.97 11.16 -0.13
C PRO A 366 -6.67 10.13 0.98
N PHE A 367 -6.18 8.94 0.63
CA PHE A 367 -5.74 7.95 1.62
C PHE A 367 -4.60 8.51 2.48
N HIS A 368 -3.56 9.06 1.84
CA HIS A 368 -2.44 9.70 2.54
C HIS A 368 -2.93 10.85 3.44
N PHE A 369 -3.82 11.71 2.95
CA PHE A 369 -4.38 12.81 3.73
C PHE A 369 -5.09 12.32 4.99
N ALA A 370 -6.01 11.35 4.88
CA ALA A 370 -6.74 10.82 6.02
C ALA A 370 -5.80 10.17 7.05
N VAL A 371 -4.84 9.36 6.58
CA VAL A 371 -3.85 8.75 7.46
C VAL A 371 -2.94 9.80 8.11
N ALA A 372 -2.53 10.85 7.37
CA ALA A 372 -1.74 11.95 7.92
C ALA A 372 -2.49 12.69 9.05
N CYS A 373 -3.81 12.92 8.91
CA CYS A 373 -4.61 13.48 10.01
C CYS A 373 -4.57 12.59 11.26
N LEU A 374 -4.74 11.27 11.09
CA LEU A 374 -4.70 10.32 12.20
C LEU A 374 -3.32 10.27 12.87
N ARG A 375 -2.26 10.28 12.08
CA ARG A 375 -0.88 10.23 12.57
C ARG A 375 -0.51 11.52 13.31
N ALA A 376 -0.73 12.67 12.67
CA ALA A 376 -0.37 13.96 13.26
C ALA A 376 -1.08 14.25 14.59
N THR A 377 -2.27 13.71 14.78
CA THR A 377 -3.05 13.86 16.03
C THR A 377 -2.84 12.72 17.04
N ALA A 378 -1.98 11.75 16.74
CA ALA A 378 -1.84 10.51 17.51
C ALA A 378 -3.20 9.83 17.76
N ALA A 379 -4.11 9.88 16.80
CA ALA A 379 -5.47 9.37 16.94
C ALA A 379 -5.48 7.85 17.16
N ARG A 380 -6.44 7.40 17.93
CA ARG A 380 -6.81 5.98 18.08
C ARG A 380 -7.97 5.70 17.13
N THR A 381 -7.84 4.66 16.34
CA THR A 381 -8.88 4.26 15.38
C THR A 381 -9.02 2.74 15.32
N ASP A 382 -10.25 2.28 15.11
CA ASP A 382 -10.55 0.90 14.75
C ASP A 382 -10.48 0.66 13.23
N ALA A 383 -10.19 1.73 12.47
CA ALA A 383 -10.22 1.75 11.00
C ALA A 383 -11.55 1.25 10.39
N GLY A 384 -12.64 1.41 11.13
CA GLY A 384 -13.96 0.86 10.84
C GLY A 384 -14.71 1.58 9.72
N PRO A 385 -16.01 1.20 9.53
CA PRO A 385 -16.82 1.63 8.40
C PRO A 385 -16.93 3.15 8.24
N ALA A 386 -16.93 3.92 9.34
CA ALA A 386 -17.03 5.37 9.26
C ALA A 386 -15.84 5.99 8.53
N LEU A 387 -14.60 5.58 8.89
CA LEU A 387 -13.40 6.02 8.21
C LEU A 387 -13.34 5.52 6.77
N GLN A 388 -13.68 4.26 6.54
CA GLN A 388 -13.71 3.66 5.19
C GLN A 388 -14.70 4.37 4.27
N ASN A 389 -15.89 4.76 4.77
CA ASN A 389 -16.86 5.54 4.01
C ASN A 389 -16.35 6.93 3.61
N TYR A 390 -15.53 7.56 4.46
CA TYR A 390 -14.87 8.80 4.05
C TYR A 390 -13.89 8.59 2.92
N LEU A 391 -13.08 7.53 2.97
CA LEU A 391 -12.15 7.19 1.88
C LEU A 391 -12.89 6.89 0.57
N LEU A 392 -14.03 6.20 0.65
CA LEU A 392 -14.89 5.96 -0.52
C LEU A 392 -15.42 7.28 -1.12
N ARG A 393 -15.92 8.20 -0.28
CA ARG A 393 -16.41 9.52 -0.73
C ARG A 393 -15.29 10.42 -1.25
N LEU A 394 -14.09 10.25 -0.75
CA LEU A 394 -12.88 10.90 -1.24
C LEU A 394 -12.38 10.28 -2.55
N GLY A 395 -13.01 9.21 -3.03
CA GLY A 395 -12.65 8.51 -4.27
C GLY A 395 -11.39 7.64 -4.15
N HIS A 396 -10.92 7.34 -2.93
CA HIS A 396 -9.69 6.56 -2.71
C HIS A 396 -9.91 5.47 -1.66
N ALA A 397 -10.88 4.59 -1.90
CA ALA A 397 -11.12 3.43 -1.04
C ALA A 397 -10.04 2.35 -1.33
N PRO A 398 -9.28 1.89 -0.33
CA PRO A 398 -8.23 0.90 -0.55
C PRO A 398 -8.74 -0.34 -1.27
N PHE A 399 -7.97 -0.82 -2.25
CA PHE A 399 -8.26 -2.01 -3.06
C PHE A 399 -9.52 -1.95 -3.95
N GLN A 400 -10.13 -0.78 -4.14
CA GLN A 400 -11.41 -0.67 -4.85
C GLN A 400 -11.31 0.19 -6.13
N TYR A 401 -10.13 0.29 -6.73
CA TYR A 401 -10.01 0.91 -8.04
C TYR A 401 -10.35 -0.10 -9.13
N PRO A 402 -11.27 0.25 -10.07
CA PRO A 402 -11.83 -0.73 -11.01
C PRO A 402 -10.90 -1.11 -12.16
N SER A 403 -9.95 -0.24 -12.51
CA SER A 403 -9.04 -0.45 -13.64
C SER A 403 -7.68 -0.99 -13.21
N PRO A 404 -7.01 -1.82 -14.03
CA PRO A 404 -5.72 -2.43 -13.68
C PRO A 404 -4.56 -1.44 -13.52
N ASP A 405 -4.67 -0.19 -14.00
CA ASP A 405 -3.67 0.86 -13.85
C ASP A 405 -3.55 1.44 -12.43
N GLY A 406 -4.55 1.19 -11.55
CA GLY A 406 -4.58 1.63 -10.16
C GLY A 406 -4.83 3.12 -9.98
N TYR A 407 -4.82 3.58 -8.72
CA TYR A 407 -5.05 4.98 -8.39
C TYR A 407 -3.91 5.88 -8.90
N PRO A 408 -4.24 7.04 -9.54
CA PRO A 408 -3.22 7.95 -10.04
C PRO A 408 -2.40 8.61 -8.92
N GLU A 409 -1.13 8.88 -9.20
CA GLU A 409 -0.23 9.60 -8.28
C GLU A 409 -0.35 11.12 -8.41
N GLU A 410 -0.78 11.62 -9.56
CA GLU A 410 -0.87 13.04 -9.88
C GLU A 410 -2.01 13.72 -9.09
N ALA A 411 -1.83 15.02 -8.84
CA ALA A 411 -2.77 15.81 -8.04
C ALA A 411 -4.13 16.04 -8.72
N ALA A 412 -4.14 16.21 -10.06
CA ALA A 412 -5.30 16.67 -10.80
C ALA A 412 -6.60 15.89 -10.55
N PRO A 413 -6.62 14.54 -10.55
CA PRO A 413 -7.83 13.76 -10.26
C PRO A 413 -8.39 14.00 -8.85
N TRP A 414 -7.54 14.41 -7.90
CA TRP A 414 -7.91 14.56 -6.50
C TRP A 414 -8.42 15.96 -6.12
N MET A 415 -8.32 16.93 -7.02
CA MET A 415 -8.77 18.30 -6.75
C MET A 415 -10.29 18.40 -6.59
N ALA A 416 -11.05 17.52 -7.22
CA ALA A 416 -12.53 17.47 -7.07
C ALA A 416 -12.98 17.01 -5.68
N THR A 417 -12.09 16.46 -4.85
CA THR A 417 -12.43 15.88 -3.54
C THR A 417 -12.29 16.86 -2.36
N LEU A 418 -11.94 18.12 -2.59
CA LEU A 418 -11.65 19.11 -1.54
C LEU A 418 -12.77 19.30 -0.54
N LEU A 419 -14.04 19.31 -0.98
CA LEU A 419 -15.18 19.42 -0.08
C LEU A 419 -15.23 18.26 0.93
N TRP A 420 -14.93 17.04 0.48
CA TRP A 420 -14.93 15.87 1.37
C TRP A 420 -13.73 15.86 2.31
N ARG A 421 -12.59 16.45 1.93
CA ARG A 421 -11.44 16.65 2.82
C ARG A 421 -11.78 17.63 3.94
N TRP A 422 -12.48 18.73 3.61
CA TRP A 422 -12.97 19.68 4.60
C TRP A 422 -13.96 19.04 5.57
N LYS A 423 -14.95 18.31 5.07
CA LYS A 423 -15.91 17.59 5.91
C LYS A 423 -15.23 16.59 6.83
N PHE A 424 -14.28 15.81 6.29
CA PHE A 424 -13.49 14.88 7.09
C PHE A 424 -12.73 15.59 8.21
N ALA A 425 -12.01 16.66 7.90
CA ALA A 425 -11.24 17.42 8.89
C ALA A 425 -12.15 18.00 10.01
N LEU A 426 -13.33 18.52 9.66
CA LEU A 426 -14.30 19.04 10.61
C LEU A 426 -14.86 17.96 11.53
N GLU A 427 -15.39 16.86 10.99
CA GLU A 427 -15.97 15.77 11.78
C GLU A 427 -14.92 15.07 12.64
N PHE A 428 -13.73 14.86 12.09
CA PHE A 428 -12.61 14.24 12.79
C PHE A 428 -12.15 15.11 13.99
N ALA A 429 -11.89 16.39 13.76
CA ALA A 429 -11.44 17.31 14.83
C ALA A 429 -12.51 17.57 15.89
N SER A 430 -13.79 17.49 15.53
CA SER A 430 -14.92 17.62 16.46
C SER A 430 -15.24 16.33 17.23
N GLY A 431 -14.54 15.22 16.96
CA GLY A 431 -14.77 13.94 17.63
C GLY A 431 -16.03 13.18 17.17
N TYR A 432 -16.61 13.57 16.04
CA TYR A 432 -17.83 12.95 15.50
C TYR A 432 -17.56 11.76 14.55
N LEU A 433 -16.29 11.37 14.35
CA LEU A 433 -15.96 10.21 13.53
C LEU A 433 -16.02 8.91 14.36
N PRO A 434 -17.08 8.08 14.22
CA PRO A 434 -17.23 6.85 14.98
C PRO A 434 -16.01 5.92 14.83
N GLY A 435 -15.62 5.27 15.92
CA GLY A 435 -14.45 4.37 15.95
C GLY A 435 -13.09 5.08 15.92
N THR A 436 -13.08 6.42 15.86
CA THR A 436 -11.84 7.19 15.81
C THR A 436 -11.88 8.31 16.85
N ARG A 437 -10.81 8.45 17.65
CA ARG A 437 -10.73 9.46 18.72
C ARG A 437 -9.33 10.08 18.77
N CYS A 438 -9.27 11.39 19.01
CA CYS A 438 -8.04 12.12 19.32
C CYS A 438 -8.28 13.01 20.54
N ASP A 439 -7.27 13.11 21.40
CA ASP A 439 -7.29 14.01 22.57
C ASP A 439 -6.53 15.30 22.19
N LEU A 440 -7.22 16.20 21.50
CA LEU A 440 -6.65 17.46 21.03
C LEU A 440 -6.15 18.35 22.19
N PRO A 441 -6.87 18.51 23.32
CA PRO A 441 -6.33 19.29 24.45
C PRO A 441 -5.03 18.71 25.02
N ARG A 442 -4.89 17.40 25.10
CA ARG A 442 -3.66 16.76 25.54
C ARG A 442 -2.55 16.92 24.53
N LEU A 443 -2.86 16.77 23.25
CA LEU A 443 -1.89 16.97 22.14
C LEU A 443 -1.36 18.41 22.15
N GLU A 444 -2.22 19.41 22.33
CA GLU A 444 -1.84 20.82 22.40
C GLU A 444 -0.90 21.11 23.57
N ARG A 445 -1.21 20.58 24.76
CA ARG A 445 -0.33 20.70 25.93
C ARG A 445 1.03 20.04 25.67
N ALA A 446 1.04 18.85 25.07
CA ALA A 446 2.28 18.13 24.76
C ALA A 446 3.13 18.84 23.68
N ALA A 447 2.50 19.55 22.75
CA ALA A 447 3.18 20.38 21.75
C ALA A 447 3.77 21.66 22.34
N GLY A 448 3.30 22.11 23.53
CA GLY A 448 3.71 23.39 24.13
C GLY A 448 2.79 24.57 23.79
N GLY A 449 1.55 24.29 23.39
CA GLY A 449 0.49 25.28 23.13
C GLY A 449 0.04 25.34 21.65
N PRO A 450 -0.96 26.19 21.36
CA PRO A 450 -1.63 26.20 20.05
C PRO A 450 -0.71 26.57 18.88
N ALA A 451 0.24 27.47 19.05
CA ALA A 451 1.20 27.87 18.02
C ALA A 451 2.17 26.72 17.66
N ALA A 452 2.65 26.01 18.68
CA ALA A 452 3.51 24.85 18.50
C ALA A 452 2.75 23.67 17.87
N LEU A 453 1.49 23.44 18.26
CA LEU A 453 0.63 22.46 17.63
C LEU A 453 0.40 22.77 16.14
N ALA A 454 0.16 24.04 15.80
CA ALA A 454 0.06 24.46 14.42
C ALA A 454 1.35 24.21 13.62
N ALA A 455 2.50 24.54 14.20
CA ALA A 455 3.78 24.25 13.56
C ALA A 455 4.00 22.74 13.35
N HIS A 456 3.56 21.90 14.31
CA HIS A 456 3.59 20.44 14.15
C HIS A 456 2.77 19.97 12.95
N PHE A 457 1.53 20.44 12.80
CA PHE A 457 0.68 20.05 11.67
C PHE A 457 1.21 20.55 10.32
N LEU A 458 1.71 21.78 10.26
CA LEU A 458 2.20 22.40 9.03
C LEU A 458 3.62 21.94 8.65
N GLY A 459 4.35 21.32 9.59
CA GLY A 459 5.75 20.95 9.39
C GLY A 459 6.71 22.15 9.36
N ARG A 460 6.22 23.36 9.70
CA ARG A 460 6.94 24.64 9.72
C ARG A 460 6.22 25.63 10.61
N GLN A 461 6.82 26.76 10.89
CA GLN A 461 6.12 27.86 11.56
C GLN A 461 4.94 28.38 10.70
N PRO A 462 3.78 28.61 11.32
CA PRO A 462 2.63 29.19 10.59
C PRO A 462 2.93 30.63 10.17
N THR A 463 2.50 30.98 8.98
CA THR A 463 2.56 32.35 8.44
C THR A 463 1.64 33.31 9.22
N PRO A 464 1.82 34.65 9.13
CA PRO A 464 0.90 35.59 9.78
C PRO A 464 -0.57 35.39 9.42
N PRO A 465 -0.96 35.18 8.13
CA PRO A 465 -2.36 34.90 7.78
C PRO A 465 -2.88 33.60 8.40
N GLU A 466 -2.07 32.54 8.43
CA GLU A 466 -2.45 31.27 9.05
C GLU A 466 -2.70 31.44 10.57
N ARG A 467 -1.82 32.17 11.28
CA ARG A 467 -2.02 32.49 12.70
C ARG A 467 -3.30 33.30 12.95
N GLN A 468 -3.57 34.28 12.09
CA GLN A 468 -4.77 35.10 12.19
C GLN A 468 -6.05 34.23 11.99
N ALA A 469 -6.07 33.35 10.99
CA ALA A 469 -7.19 32.44 10.75
C ALA A 469 -7.44 31.49 11.93
N MET A 470 -6.38 31.00 12.58
CA MET A 470 -6.49 30.14 13.75
C MET A 470 -7.10 30.87 14.95
N THR A 471 -6.71 32.10 15.22
CA THR A 471 -7.23 32.87 16.36
C THR A 471 -8.66 33.35 16.16
N ALA A 472 -9.09 33.53 14.92
CA ALA A 472 -10.44 33.96 14.57
C ALA A 472 -11.48 32.82 14.64
N SER A 473 -11.06 31.55 14.71
CA SER A 473 -11.92 30.39 14.61
C SER A 473 -11.88 29.53 15.88
N GLY A 474 -13.05 29.14 16.38
CA GLY A 474 -13.16 28.10 17.41
C GLY A 474 -12.83 26.68 16.93
N GLN A 475 -12.49 26.49 15.65
CA GLN A 475 -12.20 25.21 15.00
C GLN A 475 -10.78 25.19 14.41
N SER A 476 -9.81 25.73 15.12
CA SER A 476 -8.43 25.92 14.63
C SER A 476 -7.78 24.65 14.09
N VAL A 477 -7.96 23.50 14.76
CA VAL A 477 -7.37 22.22 14.31
C VAL A 477 -8.01 21.75 12.99
N ALA A 478 -9.35 21.84 12.85
CA ALA A 478 -10.03 21.46 11.61
C ALA A 478 -9.55 22.32 10.42
N LEU A 479 -9.38 23.64 10.64
CA LEU A 479 -8.86 24.55 9.61
C LEU A 479 -7.43 24.23 9.23
N LEU A 480 -6.57 23.88 10.20
CA LEU A 480 -5.19 23.49 9.93
C LEU A 480 -5.14 22.21 9.09
N LEU A 481 -5.87 21.17 9.49
CA LEU A 481 -5.92 19.91 8.74
C LEU A 481 -6.53 20.08 7.33
N ALA A 482 -7.48 21.00 7.17
CA ALA A 482 -8.07 21.31 5.86
C ALA A 482 -7.26 22.32 5.04
N SER A 483 -6.22 22.94 5.61
CA SER A 483 -5.43 23.97 4.93
C SER A 483 -4.63 23.42 3.75
N PRO A 484 -4.35 24.21 2.71
CA PRO A 484 -3.47 23.80 1.62
C PRO A 484 -2.10 23.35 2.12
N ALA A 485 -1.54 24.00 3.13
CA ALA A 485 -0.24 23.69 3.70
C ALA A 485 -0.19 22.29 4.35
N PHE A 486 -1.27 21.80 4.98
CA PHE A 486 -1.34 20.44 5.48
C PHE A 486 -1.59 19.42 4.36
N GLN A 487 -2.30 19.82 3.30
CA GLN A 487 -2.62 18.93 2.18
C GLN A 487 -1.46 18.73 1.20
N THR A 488 -0.44 19.57 1.25
CA THR A 488 0.81 19.36 0.51
C THR A 488 1.90 18.73 1.39
N PHE A 489 2.94 18.19 0.76
CA PHE A 489 4.04 17.54 1.47
C PHE A 489 5.34 17.49 0.63
#